data_39cc19342b1028f30f7ebee7e6414ee4
#
_entry.id   39cc19342b1028f30f7ebee7e6414ee4
#
_cell.length_a   1.000
_cell.length_b   1.000
_cell.length_c   1.000
_cell.angle_alpha   90.00
_cell.angle_beta   90.00
_cell.angle_gamma   90.00
#
_symmetry.space_group_name_H-M   'P 1'
#
loop_
_entity.id
_entity.type
_entity.pdbx_description
1 polymer ?
#
loop_
_entity_poly.entity_id
_entity_poly.type
_entity_poly.pdbx_seq_one_letter_code
_entity_poly.pdbx_strand_id
1 'polypeptide(L)'
;MNRRRKILLALATSLIPLALTAHAQPKIWRVGFLHVGNHHEPPSYRPLMAGMRELGYEEGRNIQYDFRNAVDDADALEIARILVQSRVDVIVAFDNEAIAAAQKGTRTLPIVMINASNPIAAGYAQSLARPGGNMTGFAGRAELPAKELEFLREIAPKLNRILLLFDAREPASTAWRAEARIGAKKFKFTLIERDVTNADGITRVFDNLKPGAAEALMFASPGLRHRHMELGFTLALAHRLLVVANRKDLVEQGALFAYSYDFAKVGRLAASRYVDRVLKGRPPRELPIEEVTEYELTLNAGALKRVGLTLPQAVRVRADKVIE
;
A
#
# COMPACT_ATOMS: atom_id res chain seq x y z
N MET A 1 70.18 56.21 32.58
CA MET A 1 69.59 55.89 31.30
C MET A 1 68.73 54.61 31.47
N ASN A 2 67.55 54.85 31.64
CA ASN A 2 66.22 54.36 31.27
C ASN A 2 65.88 52.90 31.61
N ARG A 3 65.40 52.72 32.84
CA ARG A 3 64.65 51.56 33.34
C ARG A 3 63.18 51.49 32.87
N ARG A 4 62.75 52.33 31.90
CA ARG A 4 61.31 52.42 31.48
C ARG A 4 60.94 51.72 30.18
N ARG A 5 61.83 50.92 29.57
CA ARG A 5 61.58 50.25 28.29
C ARG A 5 61.40 48.70 28.34
N LYS A 6 61.35 48.10 29.52
CA LYS A 6 61.26 46.63 29.66
C LYS A 6 59.94 46.08 30.20
N ILE A 7 58.89 46.91 30.34
CA ILE A 7 57.59 46.49 30.91
C ILE A 7 56.44 46.40 29.91
N LEU A 8 56.72 46.68 28.62
CA LEU A 8 55.66 46.66 27.58
C LEU A 8 55.69 45.47 26.60
N LEU A 9 56.41 44.41 26.92
CA LEU A 9 56.50 43.20 26.05
C LEU A 9 56.01 41.90 26.66
N ALA A 10 55.19 41.95 27.73
CA ALA A 10 54.76 40.74 28.44
C ALA A 10 53.22 40.59 28.55
N LEU A 11 52.42 41.20 27.68
CA LEU A 11 50.95 41.08 27.69
C LEU A 11 50.34 40.78 26.30
N ALA A 12 51.10 40.12 25.44
CA ALA A 12 50.62 39.74 24.11
C ALA A 12 50.72 38.20 23.92
N THR A 13 50.22 37.41 24.89
CA THR A 13 50.13 35.98 24.68
C THR A 13 48.88 35.45 25.35
N SER A 14 48.04 34.84 24.47
CA SER A 14 46.94 33.89 24.71
C SER A 14 45.53 34.44 24.58
N LEU A 15 45.19 35.01 23.45
CA LEU A 15 43.86 34.77 22.86
C LEU A 15 43.94 33.50 22.01
N ILE A 16 43.93 32.35 22.65
CA ILE A 16 43.57 31.09 21.99
C ILE A 16 42.08 31.24 21.64
N PRO A 17 41.70 31.27 20.34
CA PRO A 17 40.30 31.19 20.02
C PRO A 17 39.84 29.81 20.47
N LEU A 18 39.03 29.74 21.52
CA LEU A 18 38.18 28.56 21.79
C LEU A 18 37.31 28.45 20.53
N ALA A 19 37.74 27.61 19.59
CA ALA A 19 36.87 27.12 18.52
C ALA A 19 35.74 26.36 19.24
N LEU A 20 34.64 27.06 19.54
CA LEU A 20 33.37 26.47 19.83
C LEU A 20 33.04 25.59 18.61
N THR A 21 33.39 24.32 18.72
CA THR A 21 32.83 23.32 17.82
C THR A 21 31.33 23.37 18.03
N ALA A 22 30.65 24.17 17.20
CA ALA A 22 29.20 24.11 17.10
C ALA A 22 28.87 22.68 16.68
N HIS A 23 28.59 21.82 17.64
CA HIS A 23 27.97 20.54 17.37
C HIS A 23 26.60 20.88 16.82
N ALA A 24 26.48 20.87 15.50
CA ALA A 24 25.18 20.93 14.84
C ALA A 24 24.33 19.82 15.50
N GLN A 25 23.24 20.21 16.15
CA GLN A 25 22.31 19.22 16.72
C GLN A 25 21.95 18.24 15.60
N PRO A 26 22.09 16.95 15.85
CA PRO A 26 21.77 15.95 14.84
C PRO A 26 20.34 16.20 14.35
N LYS A 27 20.15 16.29 13.05
CA LYS A 27 18.84 16.52 12.46
C LYS A 27 17.91 15.38 12.86
N ILE A 28 16.77 15.72 13.45
CA ILE A 28 15.69 14.76 13.70
C ILE A 28 14.80 14.74 12.46
N TRP A 29 14.80 13.63 11.75
CA TRP A 29 13.97 13.43 10.57
C TRP A 29 12.50 13.29 10.97
N ARG A 30 11.60 13.75 10.11
CA ARG A 30 10.14 13.63 10.31
C ARG A 30 9.52 12.89 9.14
N VAL A 31 8.91 11.75 9.39
CA VAL A 31 8.22 10.93 8.40
C VAL A 31 6.73 10.94 8.70
N GLY A 32 5.94 11.48 7.77
CA GLY A 32 4.50 11.43 7.83
C GLY A 32 3.99 10.16 7.16
N PHE A 33 3.07 9.45 7.79
CA PHE A 33 2.40 8.29 7.23
C PHE A 33 0.93 8.61 7.00
N LEU A 34 0.45 8.34 5.80
CA LEU A 34 -0.95 8.50 5.43
C LEU A 34 -1.53 7.17 4.95
N HIS A 35 -2.63 6.79 5.54
CA HIS A 35 -3.41 5.61 5.20
C HIS A 35 -4.90 5.95 5.19
N VAL A 36 -5.68 5.29 4.33
CA VAL A 36 -7.15 5.42 4.30
C VAL A 36 -7.77 4.06 4.59
N GLY A 37 -8.48 3.94 5.70
CA GLY A 37 -9.11 2.66 6.06
C GLY A 37 -9.63 2.61 7.50
N ASN A 38 -10.19 1.48 7.89
CA ASN A 38 -10.84 1.29 9.19
C ASN A 38 -9.81 1.10 10.32
N HIS A 39 -9.22 2.18 10.83
CA HIS A 39 -8.41 2.27 12.06
C HIS A 39 -7.30 1.21 12.28
N HIS A 40 -6.95 0.41 11.26
CA HIS A 40 -5.88 -0.57 11.35
C HIS A 40 -4.61 -0.08 10.63
N GLU A 41 -3.47 -0.31 11.23
CA GLU A 41 -2.20 -0.09 10.57
C GLU A 41 -2.10 -0.96 9.31
N PRO A 42 -1.68 -0.42 8.15
CA PRO A 42 -1.48 -1.24 6.96
C PRO A 42 -0.41 -2.31 7.19
N PRO A 43 -0.53 -3.53 6.61
CA PRO A 43 0.37 -4.65 6.87
C PRO A 43 1.86 -4.37 6.62
N SER A 44 2.18 -3.41 5.76
CA SER A 44 3.55 -2.98 5.46
C SER A 44 4.12 -1.94 6.44
N TYR A 45 3.29 -1.34 7.33
CA TYR A 45 3.72 -0.25 8.22
C TYR A 45 4.77 -0.72 9.23
N ARG A 46 4.45 -1.71 10.09
CA ARG A 46 5.40 -2.22 11.09
C ARG A 46 6.69 -2.78 10.48
N PRO A 47 6.64 -3.53 9.36
CA PRO A 47 7.85 -3.95 8.66
C PRO A 47 8.70 -2.79 8.12
N LEU A 48 8.08 -1.70 7.63
CA LEU A 48 8.80 -0.49 7.23
C LEU A 48 9.52 0.13 8.44
N MET A 49 8.84 0.27 9.59
CA MET A 49 9.44 0.76 10.82
C MET A 49 10.60 -0.11 11.29
N ALA A 50 10.48 -1.44 11.15
CA ALA A 50 11.56 -2.38 11.44
C ALA A 50 12.76 -2.15 10.50
N GLY A 51 12.52 -1.99 9.19
CA GLY A 51 13.54 -1.66 8.20
C GLY A 51 14.24 -0.33 8.49
N MET A 52 13.52 0.69 8.93
CA MET A 52 14.12 1.96 9.36
C MET A 52 15.04 1.78 10.58
N ARG A 53 14.63 0.97 11.56
CA ARG A 53 15.49 0.64 12.72
C ARG A 53 16.76 -0.09 12.32
N GLU A 54 16.68 -1.05 11.40
CA GLU A 54 17.83 -1.77 10.85
C GLU A 54 18.84 -0.83 10.16
N LEU A 55 18.36 0.33 9.65
CA LEU A 55 19.18 1.39 9.07
C LEU A 55 19.71 2.43 10.09
N GLY A 56 19.46 2.21 11.39
CA GLY A 56 19.93 3.07 12.45
C GLY A 56 19.03 4.26 12.79
N TYR A 57 17.78 4.26 12.30
CA TYR A 57 16.78 5.26 12.70
C TYR A 57 16.09 4.83 14.00
N GLU A 58 16.24 5.64 15.04
CA GLU A 58 15.67 5.42 16.38
C GLU A 58 14.65 6.52 16.69
N GLU A 59 13.38 6.12 16.88
CA GLU A 59 12.30 7.06 17.17
C GLU A 59 12.57 7.85 18.46
N GLY A 60 12.36 9.15 18.42
CA GLY A 60 12.65 10.07 19.51
C GLY A 60 14.11 10.52 19.61
N ARG A 61 15.05 9.86 18.91
CA ARG A 61 16.46 10.20 18.90
C ARG A 61 16.88 10.94 17.62
N ASN A 62 16.69 10.32 16.46
CA ASN A 62 17.09 10.87 15.17
C ASN A 62 15.96 10.84 14.12
N ILE A 63 14.79 10.28 14.46
CA ILE A 63 13.60 10.26 13.62
C ILE A 63 12.33 10.39 14.48
N GLN A 64 11.30 11.00 13.91
CA GLN A 64 9.93 11.09 14.45
C GLN A 64 8.96 10.61 13.38
N TYR A 65 7.94 9.87 13.79
CA TYR A 65 6.90 9.35 12.95
C TYR A 65 5.54 9.98 13.31
N ASP A 66 4.83 10.47 12.28
CA ASP A 66 3.46 10.97 12.42
C ASP A 66 2.54 10.09 11.56
N PHE A 67 1.95 9.05 12.19
CA PHE A 67 1.01 8.15 11.53
C PHE A 67 -0.41 8.68 11.65
N ARG A 68 -1.06 8.85 10.49
CA ARG A 68 -2.43 9.31 10.39
C ARG A 68 -3.27 8.41 9.52
N ASN A 69 -4.44 8.08 10.02
CA ASN A 69 -5.42 7.26 9.34
C ASN A 69 -6.64 8.10 8.98
N ALA A 70 -6.98 8.14 7.71
CA ALA A 70 -8.15 8.84 7.20
C ALA A 70 -9.35 7.89 7.10
N VAL A 71 -10.55 8.42 7.27
CA VAL A 71 -11.79 7.65 7.13
C VAL A 71 -12.33 7.69 5.71
N ASP A 72 -12.01 8.74 4.95
CA ASP A 72 -12.42 8.92 3.55
C ASP A 72 -11.45 9.83 2.78
N ASP A 73 -11.75 10.09 1.51
CA ASP A 73 -10.91 10.89 0.62
C ASP A 73 -10.80 12.37 1.04
N ALA A 74 -11.85 12.94 1.64
CA ALA A 74 -11.85 14.33 2.09
C ALA A 74 -10.96 14.50 3.32
N ASP A 75 -11.09 13.59 4.29
CA ASP A 75 -10.25 13.51 5.47
C ASP A 75 -8.78 13.23 5.09
N ALA A 76 -8.53 12.34 4.12
CA ALA A 76 -7.19 12.07 3.62
C ALA A 76 -6.51 13.32 3.04
N LEU A 77 -7.25 14.15 2.29
CA LEU A 77 -6.71 15.40 1.75
C LEU A 77 -6.38 16.40 2.86
N GLU A 78 -7.22 16.51 3.88
CA GLU A 78 -6.95 17.38 5.03
C GLU A 78 -5.74 16.90 5.82
N ILE A 79 -5.66 15.59 6.08
CA ILE A 79 -4.48 14.98 6.74
C ILE A 79 -3.21 15.23 5.92
N ALA A 80 -3.25 15.09 4.60
CA ALA A 80 -2.10 15.38 3.75
C ALA A 80 -1.62 16.84 3.93
N ARG A 81 -2.54 17.80 4.00
CA ARG A 81 -2.22 19.21 4.27
C ARG A 81 -1.60 19.41 5.67
N ILE A 82 -2.15 18.75 6.69
CA ILE A 82 -1.60 18.79 8.05
C ILE A 82 -0.16 18.27 8.08
N LEU A 83 0.12 17.15 7.41
CA LEU A 83 1.48 16.59 7.32
C LEU A 83 2.45 17.59 6.65
N VAL A 84 2.01 18.28 5.59
CA VAL A 84 2.81 19.34 4.93
C VAL A 84 3.06 20.50 5.90
N GLN A 85 2.04 20.97 6.62
CA GLN A 85 2.17 22.05 7.61
C GLN A 85 3.07 21.65 8.78
N SER A 86 3.05 20.39 9.19
CA SER A 86 3.92 19.82 10.24
C SER A 86 5.38 19.69 9.80
N ARG A 87 5.72 20.09 8.55
CA ARG A 87 7.07 20.07 7.98
C ARG A 87 7.74 18.71 8.06
N VAL A 88 6.99 17.65 7.71
CA VAL A 88 7.61 16.34 7.55
C VAL A 88 8.61 16.36 6.37
N ASP A 89 9.65 15.55 6.42
CA ASP A 89 10.67 15.46 5.38
C ASP A 89 10.22 14.58 4.21
N VAL A 90 9.28 13.65 4.46
CA VAL A 90 8.70 12.74 3.47
C VAL A 90 7.31 12.29 3.92
N ILE A 91 6.39 12.11 2.98
CA ILE A 91 5.12 11.42 3.20
C ILE A 91 5.24 9.99 2.64
N VAL A 92 4.86 8.99 3.43
CA VAL A 92 4.68 7.61 2.98
C VAL A 92 3.18 7.34 2.90
N ALA A 93 2.69 7.02 1.70
CA ALA A 93 1.27 6.78 1.42
C ALA A 93 1.04 5.30 1.06
N PHE A 94 0.11 4.64 1.77
CA PHE A 94 -0.03 3.18 1.75
C PHE A 94 -1.05 2.63 0.75
N ASP A 95 -1.93 3.46 0.23
CA ASP A 95 -3.03 3.08 -0.67
C ASP A 95 -3.28 4.17 -1.71
N ASN A 96 -4.10 3.88 -2.71
CA ASN A 96 -4.33 4.81 -3.82
C ASN A 96 -4.98 6.12 -3.37
N GLU A 97 -5.87 6.08 -2.40
CA GLU A 97 -6.56 7.25 -1.84
C GLU A 97 -5.57 8.13 -1.10
N ALA A 98 -4.74 7.54 -0.25
CA ALA A 98 -3.66 8.23 0.47
C ALA A 98 -2.64 8.85 -0.52
N ILE A 99 -2.27 8.10 -1.58
CA ILE A 99 -1.36 8.57 -2.63
C ILE A 99 -1.98 9.77 -3.38
N ALA A 100 -3.25 9.67 -3.77
CA ALA A 100 -3.97 10.75 -4.45
C ALA A 100 -4.10 12.00 -3.55
N ALA A 101 -4.40 11.81 -2.27
CA ALA A 101 -4.49 12.88 -1.29
C ALA A 101 -3.13 13.56 -1.07
N ALA A 102 -2.05 12.80 -0.91
CA ALA A 102 -0.70 13.32 -0.77
C ALA A 102 -0.29 14.11 -2.02
N GLN A 103 -0.57 13.59 -3.23
CA GLN A 103 -0.29 14.30 -4.49
C GLN A 103 -1.02 15.64 -4.59
N LYS A 104 -2.29 15.68 -4.17
CA LYS A 104 -3.08 16.93 -4.14
C LYS A 104 -2.59 17.90 -3.06
N GLY A 105 -2.10 17.38 -1.94
CA GLY A 105 -1.61 18.15 -0.79
C GLY A 105 -0.28 18.84 -1.06
N THR A 106 0.61 18.26 -1.89
CA THR A 106 1.94 18.83 -2.17
C THR A 106 2.46 18.43 -3.55
N ARG A 107 3.24 19.34 -4.15
CA ARG A 107 3.98 19.12 -5.41
C ARG A 107 5.50 19.10 -5.20
N THR A 108 5.97 19.38 -3.99
CA THR A 108 7.41 19.54 -3.70
C THR A 108 7.91 18.61 -2.61
N LEU A 109 7.10 18.36 -1.58
CA LEU A 109 7.46 17.42 -0.53
C LEU A 109 7.54 16.00 -1.12
N PRO A 110 8.62 15.24 -0.86
CA PRO A 110 8.74 13.85 -1.31
C PRO A 110 7.59 12.95 -0.85
N ILE A 111 7.11 12.11 -1.76
CA ILE A 111 6.07 11.11 -1.48
C ILE A 111 6.60 9.73 -1.87
N VAL A 112 6.57 8.79 -0.92
CA VAL A 112 6.88 7.37 -1.14
C VAL A 112 5.57 6.58 -1.16
N MET A 113 5.26 5.99 -2.31
CA MET A 113 4.09 5.16 -2.54
C MET A 113 4.41 3.71 -2.16
N ILE A 114 3.54 3.05 -1.40
CA ILE A 114 3.76 1.64 -1.01
C ILE A 114 3.05 0.66 -1.95
N ASN A 115 1.91 1.05 -2.53
CA ASN A 115 1.15 0.17 -3.42
C ASN A 115 0.31 0.99 -4.42
N ALA A 116 0.98 1.72 -5.30
CA ALA A 116 0.29 2.49 -6.34
C ALA A 116 -0.28 1.56 -7.42
N SER A 117 -1.58 1.67 -7.70
CA SER A 117 -2.17 1.01 -8.86
C SER A 117 -1.99 1.87 -10.09
N ASN A 118 -1.27 1.36 -11.10
CA ASN A 118 -1.03 2.04 -12.38
C ASN A 118 -0.58 3.51 -12.23
N PRO A 119 0.60 3.77 -11.66
CA PRO A 119 1.02 5.14 -11.30
C PRO A 119 1.17 6.07 -12.50
N ILE A 120 1.36 5.54 -13.72
CA ILE A 120 1.44 6.34 -14.95
C ILE A 120 0.05 6.84 -15.34
N ALA A 121 -0.94 5.94 -15.44
CA ALA A 121 -2.31 6.33 -15.77
C ALA A 121 -2.96 7.21 -14.70
N ALA A 122 -2.57 7.05 -13.43
CA ALA A 122 -3.00 7.91 -12.32
C ALA A 122 -2.32 9.28 -12.31
N GLY A 123 -1.34 9.53 -13.19
CA GLY A 123 -0.62 10.80 -13.25
C GLY A 123 0.36 11.02 -12.09
N TYR A 124 0.81 9.95 -11.44
CA TYR A 124 1.80 10.02 -10.36
C TYR A 124 3.24 10.07 -10.89
N ALA A 125 3.47 9.54 -12.09
CA ALA A 125 4.77 9.48 -12.72
C ALA A 125 4.70 9.55 -14.24
N GLN A 126 5.77 10.05 -14.87
CA GLN A 126 5.92 10.06 -16.33
C GLN A 126 6.25 8.66 -16.86
N SER A 127 7.10 7.94 -16.14
CA SER A 127 7.42 6.52 -16.39
C SER A 127 7.88 5.86 -15.08
N LEU A 128 7.90 4.52 -15.03
CA LEU A 128 8.41 3.79 -13.87
C LEU A 128 9.91 4.04 -13.66
N ALA A 129 10.70 4.02 -14.74
CA ALA A 129 12.15 4.23 -14.67
C ALA A 129 12.55 5.67 -14.29
N ARG A 130 11.74 6.67 -14.70
CA ARG A 130 11.97 8.09 -14.44
C ARG A 130 10.66 8.74 -14.03
N PRO A 131 10.32 8.76 -12.74
CA PRO A 131 9.06 9.31 -12.28
C PRO A 131 8.83 10.79 -12.64
N GLY A 132 9.90 11.60 -12.64
CA GLY A 132 9.88 12.99 -13.12
C GLY A 132 9.34 14.02 -12.12
N GLY A 133 8.68 13.60 -11.04
CA GLY A 133 8.06 14.45 -10.02
C GLY A 133 8.62 14.24 -8.62
N ASN A 134 7.78 14.53 -7.63
CA ASN A 134 8.10 14.34 -6.20
C ASN A 134 7.63 12.98 -5.64
N MET A 135 7.26 12.04 -6.51
CA MET A 135 6.71 10.74 -6.12
C MET A 135 7.60 9.60 -6.61
N THR A 136 7.76 8.57 -5.78
CA THR A 136 8.46 7.31 -6.08
C THR A 136 7.90 6.20 -5.20
N GLY A 137 8.39 4.96 -5.34
CA GLY A 137 7.97 3.86 -4.46
C GLY A 137 7.64 2.59 -5.20
N PHE A 138 6.68 1.82 -4.69
CA PHE A 138 6.23 0.56 -5.25
C PHE A 138 4.89 0.67 -5.96
N ALA A 139 4.77 -0.01 -7.11
CA ALA A 139 3.52 -0.21 -7.85
C ALA A 139 3.06 -1.67 -7.74
N GLY A 140 1.76 -1.88 -7.61
CA GLY A 140 1.13 -3.19 -7.74
C GLY A 140 0.89 -3.56 -9.20
N ARG A 141 0.60 -4.84 -9.47
CA ARG A 141 0.31 -5.34 -10.83
C ARG A 141 -1.05 -4.87 -11.34
N ALA A 142 -1.08 -4.39 -12.57
CA ALA A 142 -2.32 -3.98 -13.24
C ALA A 142 -3.21 -5.18 -13.62
N GLU A 143 -2.61 -6.32 -14.00
CA GLU A 143 -3.30 -7.52 -14.49
C GLU A 143 -3.83 -8.44 -13.37
N LEU A 144 -3.83 -7.97 -12.13
CA LEU A 144 -4.25 -8.78 -10.97
C LEU A 144 -5.64 -9.40 -11.14
N PRO A 145 -6.70 -8.68 -11.59
CA PRO A 145 -8.04 -9.27 -11.72
C PRO A 145 -8.11 -10.41 -12.73
N ALA A 146 -7.43 -10.30 -13.87
CA ALA A 146 -7.40 -11.37 -14.87
C ALA A 146 -6.68 -12.62 -14.35
N LYS A 147 -5.61 -12.43 -13.57
CA LYS A 147 -4.86 -13.53 -12.95
C LYS A 147 -5.64 -14.22 -11.83
N GLU A 148 -6.39 -13.47 -11.03
CA GLU A 148 -7.30 -14.03 -10.03
C GLU A 148 -8.40 -14.90 -10.70
N LEU A 149 -8.93 -14.48 -11.82
CA LEU A 149 -9.90 -15.28 -12.61
C LEU A 149 -9.28 -16.55 -13.21
N GLU A 150 -8.02 -16.51 -13.63
CA GLU A 150 -7.28 -17.70 -14.06
C GLU A 150 -7.21 -18.73 -12.92
N PHE A 151 -6.76 -18.31 -11.75
CA PHE A 151 -6.72 -19.18 -10.59
C PHE A 151 -8.11 -19.70 -10.19
N LEU A 152 -9.11 -18.83 -10.20
CA LEU A 152 -10.47 -19.23 -9.86
C LEU A 152 -11.00 -20.32 -10.79
N ARG A 153 -10.69 -20.24 -12.11
CA ARG A 153 -11.07 -21.29 -13.08
C ARG A 153 -10.34 -22.60 -12.82
N GLU A 154 -9.06 -22.53 -12.50
CA GLU A 154 -8.26 -23.72 -12.16
C GLU A 154 -8.72 -24.38 -10.87
N ILE A 155 -9.02 -23.58 -9.84
CA ILE A 155 -9.42 -24.04 -8.49
C ILE A 155 -10.85 -24.60 -8.52
N ALA A 156 -11.77 -23.91 -9.19
CA ALA A 156 -13.20 -24.23 -9.22
C ALA A 156 -13.72 -24.30 -10.67
N PRO A 157 -13.41 -25.37 -11.43
CA PRO A 157 -13.70 -25.45 -12.88
C PRO A 157 -15.20 -25.38 -13.24
N LYS A 158 -16.08 -25.70 -12.30
CA LYS A 158 -17.55 -25.68 -12.51
C LYS A 158 -18.20 -24.34 -12.15
N LEU A 159 -17.46 -23.43 -11.53
CA LEU A 159 -17.95 -22.10 -11.15
C LEU A 159 -18.15 -21.23 -12.41
N ASN A 160 -19.27 -20.52 -12.46
CA ASN A 160 -19.59 -19.69 -13.64
C ASN A 160 -19.96 -18.25 -13.33
N ARG A 161 -20.59 -17.94 -12.18
CA ARG A 161 -21.16 -16.63 -11.88
C ARG A 161 -20.40 -15.95 -10.75
N ILE A 162 -19.85 -14.78 -11.04
CA ILE A 162 -19.04 -14.01 -10.11
C ILE A 162 -19.71 -12.67 -9.84
N LEU A 163 -20.03 -12.38 -8.58
CA LEU A 163 -20.38 -11.04 -8.13
C LEU A 163 -19.12 -10.19 -8.14
N LEU A 164 -19.09 -9.16 -8.98
CA LEU A 164 -17.98 -8.24 -9.14
C LEU A 164 -18.39 -6.86 -8.58
N LEU A 165 -17.84 -6.48 -7.43
CA LEU A 165 -18.06 -5.18 -6.82
C LEU A 165 -17.00 -4.19 -7.29
N PHE A 166 -17.42 -2.95 -7.61
CA PHE A 166 -16.52 -1.88 -8.03
C PHE A 166 -17.10 -0.51 -7.65
N ASP A 167 -16.26 0.50 -7.59
CA ASP A 167 -16.65 1.92 -7.47
C ASP A 167 -16.28 2.63 -8.78
N ALA A 168 -17.28 3.06 -9.54
CA ALA A 168 -17.03 3.72 -10.83
C ALA A 168 -16.37 5.10 -10.70
N ARG A 169 -16.38 5.70 -9.51
CA ARG A 169 -15.73 6.98 -9.23
C ARG A 169 -14.22 6.84 -9.02
N GLU A 170 -13.75 5.65 -8.69
CA GLU A 170 -12.33 5.37 -8.50
C GLU A 170 -11.63 5.23 -9.86
N PRO A 171 -10.61 6.06 -10.18
CA PRO A 171 -9.94 6.02 -11.49
C PRO A 171 -9.34 4.65 -11.81
N ALA A 172 -8.75 3.97 -10.83
CA ALA A 172 -8.14 2.65 -11.01
C ALA A 172 -9.17 1.54 -11.31
N SER A 173 -10.43 1.73 -10.89
CA SER A 173 -11.51 0.76 -11.10
C SER A 173 -11.78 0.51 -12.59
N THR A 174 -11.65 1.52 -13.44
CA THR A 174 -11.86 1.37 -14.88
C THR A 174 -10.90 0.35 -15.50
N ALA A 175 -9.61 0.43 -15.19
CA ALA A 175 -8.60 -0.52 -15.66
C ALA A 175 -8.84 -1.92 -15.06
N TRP A 176 -9.11 -2.02 -13.77
CA TRP A 176 -9.37 -3.29 -13.11
C TRP A 176 -10.61 -4.01 -13.63
N ARG A 177 -11.69 -3.26 -13.91
CA ARG A 177 -12.89 -3.82 -14.56
C ARG A 177 -12.62 -4.31 -15.97
N ALA A 178 -11.83 -3.56 -16.75
CA ALA A 178 -11.44 -3.99 -18.10
C ALA A 178 -10.67 -5.32 -18.03
N GLU A 179 -9.70 -5.44 -17.14
CA GLU A 179 -8.94 -6.67 -16.90
C GLU A 179 -9.84 -7.83 -16.43
N ALA A 180 -10.77 -7.56 -15.50
CA ALA A 180 -11.73 -8.57 -15.05
C ALA A 180 -12.63 -9.06 -16.20
N ARG A 181 -13.09 -8.16 -17.07
CA ARG A 181 -13.89 -8.54 -18.26
C ARG A 181 -13.09 -9.35 -19.27
N ILE A 182 -11.82 -8.98 -19.51
CA ILE A 182 -10.90 -9.76 -20.37
C ILE A 182 -10.72 -11.17 -19.80
N GLY A 183 -10.41 -11.28 -18.53
CA GLY A 183 -10.25 -12.56 -17.84
C GLY A 183 -11.56 -13.38 -17.84
N ALA A 184 -12.70 -12.75 -17.57
CA ALA A 184 -14.00 -13.42 -17.57
C ALA A 184 -14.34 -13.98 -18.95
N LYS A 185 -14.11 -13.23 -20.02
CA LYS A 185 -14.30 -13.72 -21.41
C LYS A 185 -13.37 -14.90 -21.70
N LYS A 186 -12.08 -14.79 -21.35
CA LYS A 186 -11.07 -15.83 -21.59
C LYS A 186 -11.41 -17.13 -20.85
N PHE A 187 -11.82 -17.02 -19.61
CA PHE A 187 -12.07 -18.16 -18.71
C PHE A 187 -13.55 -18.54 -18.61
N LYS A 188 -14.42 -17.96 -19.43
CA LYS A 188 -15.85 -18.25 -19.55
C LYS A 188 -16.62 -18.06 -18.23
N PHE A 189 -16.41 -16.94 -17.56
CA PHE A 189 -17.21 -16.50 -16.42
C PHE A 189 -18.26 -15.48 -16.82
N THR A 190 -19.39 -15.50 -16.12
CA THR A 190 -20.39 -14.43 -16.17
C THR A 190 -20.15 -13.50 -15.00
N LEU A 191 -19.87 -12.22 -15.26
CA LEU A 191 -19.73 -11.20 -14.24
C LEU A 191 -21.07 -10.54 -13.93
N ILE A 192 -21.44 -10.53 -12.67
CA ILE A 192 -22.59 -9.79 -12.13
C ILE A 192 -22.03 -8.53 -11.52
N GLU A 193 -21.87 -7.50 -12.35
CA GLU A 193 -21.24 -6.25 -11.97
C GLU A 193 -22.19 -5.40 -11.12
N ARG A 194 -21.68 -4.84 -10.00
CA ARG A 194 -22.41 -3.92 -9.13
C ARG A 194 -21.53 -2.73 -8.77
N ASP A 195 -22.02 -1.55 -9.11
CA ASP A 195 -21.41 -0.28 -8.72
C ASP A 195 -21.82 0.05 -7.28
N VAL A 196 -20.84 0.14 -6.40
CA VAL A 196 -21.04 0.39 -4.97
C VAL A 196 -19.94 1.30 -4.46
N THR A 197 -20.28 2.23 -3.61
CA THR A 197 -19.38 3.31 -3.20
C THR A 197 -19.04 3.29 -1.70
N ASN A 198 -19.76 2.49 -0.92
CA ASN A 198 -19.62 2.43 0.54
C ASN A 198 -20.21 1.13 1.09
N ALA A 199 -20.09 0.95 2.41
CA ALA A 199 -20.58 -0.22 3.14
C ALA A 199 -22.08 -0.49 2.95
N ASP A 200 -22.91 0.56 2.99
CA ASP A 200 -24.36 0.43 2.80
C ASP A 200 -24.72 -0.05 1.40
N GLY A 201 -23.98 0.43 0.40
CA GLY A 201 -24.14 -0.04 -0.99
C GLY A 201 -23.82 -1.53 -1.11
N ILE A 202 -22.74 -1.99 -0.49
CA ILE A 202 -22.36 -3.42 -0.45
C ILE A 202 -23.47 -4.22 0.24
N THR A 203 -23.91 -3.80 1.42
CA THR A 203 -24.97 -4.48 2.18
C THR A 203 -26.24 -4.62 1.34
N ARG A 204 -26.71 -3.53 0.71
CA ARG A 204 -27.88 -3.58 -0.18
C ARG A 204 -27.74 -4.55 -1.36
N VAL A 205 -26.53 -4.72 -1.92
CA VAL A 205 -26.29 -5.69 -2.97
C VAL A 205 -26.53 -7.11 -2.47
N PHE A 206 -26.05 -7.44 -1.26
CA PHE A 206 -26.24 -8.76 -0.68
C PHE A 206 -27.68 -9.00 -0.21
N ASP A 207 -28.37 -8.01 0.38
CA ASP A 207 -29.77 -8.10 0.77
C ASP A 207 -30.71 -8.44 -0.40
N ASN A 208 -30.34 -7.98 -1.62
CA ASN A 208 -31.09 -8.24 -2.85
C ASN A 208 -30.52 -9.40 -3.66
N LEU A 209 -29.48 -10.09 -3.19
CA LEU A 209 -28.86 -11.20 -3.92
C LEU A 209 -29.69 -12.47 -3.77
N LYS A 210 -30.34 -12.89 -4.86
CA LYS A 210 -31.12 -14.14 -4.86
C LYS A 210 -30.20 -15.35 -4.66
N PRO A 211 -30.65 -16.39 -3.93
CA PRO A 211 -29.93 -17.65 -3.80
C PRO A 211 -29.49 -18.21 -5.15
N GLY A 212 -28.20 -18.57 -5.26
CA GLY A 212 -27.63 -19.10 -6.51
C GLY A 212 -27.40 -18.08 -7.62
N ALA A 213 -27.70 -16.79 -7.43
CA ALA A 213 -27.42 -15.76 -8.43
C ALA A 213 -25.91 -15.59 -8.68
N ALA A 214 -25.09 -15.72 -7.64
CA ALA A 214 -23.63 -15.70 -7.73
C ALA A 214 -23.05 -16.92 -6.97
N GLU A 215 -21.79 -17.27 -7.29
CA GLU A 215 -21.05 -18.39 -6.69
C GLU A 215 -19.74 -17.93 -6.05
N ALA A 216 -19.22 -16.78 -6.48
CA ALA A 216 -18.03 -16.16 -5.90
C ALA A 216 -18.16 -14.63 -5.83
N LEU A 217 -17.39 -14.04 -4.93
CA LEU A 217 -17.19 -12.60 -4.80
C LEU A 217 -15.78 -12.21 -5.24
N MET A 218 -15.69 -11.16 -6.06
CA MET A 218 -14.47 -10.43 -6.40
C MET A 218 -14.68 -8.92 -6.32
N PHE A 219 -13.59 -8.18 -6.12
CA PHE A 219 -13.58 -6.74 -6.20
C PHE A 219 -12.74 -6.28 -7.40
N ALA A 220 -13.28 -5.39 -8.21
CA ALA A 220 -12.58 -4.74 -9.33
C ALA A 220 -12.37 -3.24 -9.07
N SER A 221 -12.02 -2.90 -7.86
CA SER A 221 -11.75 -1.56 -7.40
C SER A 221 -10.74 -1.66 -6.25
N PRO A 222 -9.48 -1.25 -6.46
CA PRO A 222 -8.44 -1.37 -5.44
C PRO A 222 -8.82 -0.72 -4.11
N GLY A 223 -9.35 0.50 -4.12
CA GLY A 223 -9.72 1.21 -2.93
C GLY A 223 -10.95 0.63 -2.23
N LEU A 224 -12.01 0.31 -2.99
CA LEU A 224 -13.18 -0.38 -2.43
C LEU A 224 -12.77 -1.71 -1.78
N ARG A 225 -11.91 -2.48 -2.46
CA ARG A 225 -11.34 -3.74 -1.96
C ARG A 225 -10.54 -3.51 -0.68
N HIS A 226 -9.76 -2.45 -0.62
CA HIS A 226 -8.97 -2.12 0.55
C HIS A 226 -9.83 -1.78 1.77
N ARG A 227 -10.82 -0.90 1.58
CA ARG A 227 -11.70 -0.40 2.67
C ARG A 227 -12.75 -1.41 3.14
N HIS A 228 -13.29 -2.23 2.24
CA HIS A 228 -14.50 -3.01 2.50
C HIS A 228 -14.36 -4.52 2.25
N MET A 229 -13.14 -5.04 2.09
CA MET A 229 -12.93 -6.48 1.89
C MET A 229 -13.52 -7.30 3.03
N GLU A 230 -13.34 -6.90 4.29
CA GLU A 230 -13.82 -7.64 5.45
C GLU A 230 -15.36 -7.69 5.50
N LEU A 231 -16.03 -6.58 5.18
CA LEU A 231 -17.49 -6.56 5.07
C LEU A 231 -17.95 -7.48 3.94
N GLY A 232 -17.37 -7.32 2.74
CA GLY A 232 -17.70 -8.18 1.59
C GLY A 232 -17.45 -9.66 1.87
N PHE A 233 -16.36 -9.98 2.55
CA PHE A 233 -16.02 -11.34 2.98
C PHE A 233 -17.07 -11.91 3.92
N THR A 234 -17.45 -11.17 4.97
CA THR A 234 -18.47 -11.62 5.95
C THR A 234 -19.81 -11.88 5.27
N LEU A 235 -20.27 -10.95 4.44
CA LEU A 235 -21.55 -11.10 3.72
C LEU A 235 -21.50 -12.23 2.69
N ALA A 236 -20.39 -12.39 1.97
CA ALA A 236 -20.22 -13.48 1.02
C ALA A 236 -20.26 -14.86 1.68
N LEU A 237 -19.62 -15.02 2.84
CA LEU A 237 -19.70 -16.26 3.60
C LEU A 237 -21.13 -16.58 4.07
N ALA A 238 -21.88 -15.58 4.54
CA ALA A 238 -23.29 -15.75 4.92
C ALA A 238 -24.15 -16.23 3.73
N HIS A 239 -23.82 -15.78 2.51
CA HIS A 239 -24.48 -16.19 1.26
C HIS A 239 -23.84 -17.43 0.59
N ARG A 240 -22.90 -18.11 1.27
CA ARG A 240 -22.17 -19.29 0.76
C ARG A 240 -21.39 -19.05 -0.53
N LEU A 241 -20.94 -17.81 -0.76
CA LEU A 241 -20.08 -17.50 -1.89
C LEU A 241 -18.62 -17.84 -1.57
N LEU A 242 -17.88 -18.28 -2.58
CA LEU A 242 -16.42 -18.33 -2.53
C LEU A 242 -15.85 -16.90 -2.62
N VAL A 243 -14.78 -16.61 -1.90
CA VAL A 243 -14.22 -15.25 -1.87
C VAL A 243 -12.79 -15.25 -2.39
N VAL A 244 -12.53 -14.39 -3.36
CA VAL A 244 -11.17 -14.03 -3.79
C VAL A 244 -10.70 -12.87 -2.91
N ALA A 245 -9.78 -13.16 -2.00
CA ALA A 245 -9.28 -12.22 -1.00
C ALA A 245 -7.99 -11.51 -1.48
N ASN A 246 -7.57 -10.51 -0.72
CA ASN A 246 -6.34 -9.75 -0.97
C ASN A 246 -5.28 -9.97 0.12
N ARG A 247 -5.59 -10.75 1.16
CA ARG A 247 -4.70 -11.00 2.30
C ARG A 247 -4.80 -12.45 2.76
N LYS A 248 -3.68 -12.99 3.25
CA LYS A 248 -3.57 -14.36 3.73
C LYS A 248 -4.43 -14.64 4.96
N ASP A 249 -4.57 -13.68 5.87
CA ASP A 249 -5.38 -13.81 7.09
C ASP A 249 -6.86 -14.05 6.78
N LEU A 250 -7.41 -13.48 5.71
CA LEU A 250 -8.77 -13.77 5.27
C LEU A 250 -8.91 -15.18 4.70
N VAL A 251 -7.85 -15.72 4.09
CA VAL A 251 -7.84 -17.14 3.65
C VAL A 251 -7.86 -18.07 4.85
N GLU A 252 -7.14 -17.74 5.92
CA GLU A 252 -7.17 -18.46 7.20
C GLU A 252 -8.56 -18.42 7.84
N GLN A 253 -9.29 -17.32 7.69
CA GLN A 253 -10.66 -17.15 8.16
C GLN A 253 -11.73 -17.81 7.25
N GLY A 254 -11.36 -18.28 6.05
CA GLY A 254 -12.28 -19.02 5.17
C GLY A 254 -12.47 -18.48 3.77
N ALA A 255 -11.77 -17.45 3.34
CA ALA A 255 -11.74 -17.07 1.92
C ALA A 255 -11.13 -18.22 1.09
N LEU A 256 -11.47 -18.31 -0.20
CA LEU A 256 -11.01 -19.36 -1.08
C LEU A 256 -9.51 -19.28 -1.32
N PHE A 257 -9.05 -18.12 -1.74
CA PHE A 257 -7.63 -17.86 -1.94
C PHE A 257 -7.32 -16.36 -1.87
N ALA A 258 -6.04 -16.06 -1.66
CA ALA A 258 -5.45 -14.76 -1.90
C ALA A 258 -4.25 -14.92 -2.83
N TYR A 259 -4.18 -14.09 -3.85
CA TYR A 259 -3.00 -13.90 -4.67
C TYR A 259 -2.46 -12.51 -4.38
N SER A 260 -1.49 -12.44 -3.48
CA SER A 260 -0.98 -11.19 -2.92
C SER A 260 0.53 -11.24 -2.74
N TYR A 261 1.16 -10.07 -2.76
CA TYR A 261 2.58 -9.97 -2.44
C TYR A 261 2.84 -9.98 -0.93
N ASP A 262 4.09 -10.22 -0.56
CA ASP A 262 4.53 -10.13 0.84
C ASP A 262 4.63 -8.65 1.28
N PHE A 263 3.61 -8.19 1.99
CA PHE A 263 3.54 -6.83 2.54
C PHE A 263 4.70 -6.53 3.49
N ALA A 264 5.20 -7.53 4.22
CA ALA A 264 6.31 -7.33 5.15
C ALA A 264 7.62 -7.09 4.37
N LYS A 265 7.86 -7.85 3.31
CA LYS A 265 9.00 -7.65 2.41
C LYS A 265 8.95 -6.26 1.76
N VAL A 266 7.80 -5.88 1.21
CA VAL A 266 7.61 -4.56 0.57
C VAL A 266 7.85 -3.43 1.57
N GLY A 267 7.33 -3.53 2.81
CA GLY A 267 7.58 -2.54 3.85
C GLY A 267 9.06 -2.37 4.17
N ARG A 268 9.80 -3.46 4.40
CA ARG A 268 11.27 -3.40 4.65
C ARG A 268 12.04 -2.81 3.47
N LEU A 269 11.69 -3.22 2.25
CA LEU A 269 12.31 -2.67 1.04
C LEU A 269 11.99 -1.18 0.85
N ALA A 270 10.79 -0.72 1.20
CA ALA A 270 10.44 0.69 1.14
C ALA A 270 11.31 1.54 2.06
N ALA A 271 11.65 1.05 3.25
CA ALA A 271 12.56 1.72 4.16
C ALA A 271 13.93 1.97 3.49
N SER A 272 14.58 0.93 2.97
CA SER A 272 15.95 0.99 2.44
C SER A 272 16.05 1.58 1.03
N ARG A 273 15.07 1.29 0.16
CA ARG A 273 15.13 1.70 -1.24
C ARG A 273 14.63 3.11 -1.47
N TYR A 274 13.72 3.59 -0.61
CA TYR A 274 13.05 4.88 -0.82
C TYR A 274 13.18 5.83 0.37
N VAL A 275 12.63 5.49 1.54
CA VAL A 275 12.55 6.44 2.67
C VAL A 275 13.94 6.90 3.08
N ASP A 276 14.88 5.97 3.35
CA ASP A 276 16.26 6.27 3.72
C ASP A 276 16.96 7.15 2.67
N ARG A 277 16.82 6.80 1.38
CA ARG A 277 17.45 7.55 0.30
C ARG A 277 16.90 8.97 0.16
N VAL A 278 15.57 9.12 0.31
CA VAL A 278 14.92 10.44 0.29
C VAL A 278 15.38 11.28 1.47
N LEU A 279 15.41 10.74 2.67
CA LEU A 279 15.91 11.43 3.86
C LEU A 279 17.38 11.85 3.71
N LYS A 280 18.21 11.05 3.01
CA LYS A 280 19.60 11.35 2.67
C LYS A 280 19.75 12.30 1.46
N GLY A 281 18.66 12.89 0.97
CA GLY A 281 18.67 13.94 -0.06
C GLY A 281 18.57 13.45 -1.51
N ARG A 282 18.31 12.14 -1.76
CA ARG A 282 18.04 11.67 -3.13
C ARG A 282 16.63 12.10 -3.54
N PRO A 283 16.48 12.89 -4.61
CA PRO A 283 15.16 13.35 -5.02
C PRO A 283 14.33 12.20 -5.62
N PRO A 284 13.01 12.12 -5.34
CA PRO A 284 12.14 11.07 -5.86
C PRO A 284 12.20 10.86 -7.37
N ARG A 285 12.37 11.93 -8.16
CA ARG A 285 12.51 11.86 -9.63
C ARG A 285 13.67 11.00 -10.12
N GLU A 286 14.67 10.73 -9.29
CA GLU A 286 15.85 9.91 -9.59
C GLU A 286 15.71 8.47 -9.09
N LEU A 287 14.67 8.17 -8.33
CA LEU A 287 14.40 6.86 -7.77
C LEU A 287 13.30 6.19 -8.61
N PRO A 288 13.63 5.11 -9.36
CA PRO A 288 12.63 4.39 -10.16
C PRO A 288 11.48 3.88 -9.29
N ILE A 289 10.27 3.86 -9.83
CA ILE A 289 9.15 3.14 -9.25
C ILE A 289 9.35 1.67 -9.61
N GLU A 290 9.35 0.80 -8.60
CA GLU A 290 9.50 -0.64 -8.80
C GLU A 290 8.14 -1.32 -8.75
N GLU A 291 7.85 -2.18 -9.73
CA GLU A 291 6.69 -3.05 -9.65
C GLU A 291 6.97 -4.21 -8.70
N VAL A 292 6.00 -4.52 -7.85
CA VAL A 292 6.05 -5.73 -7.04
C VAL A 292 5.80 -6.93 -7.96
N THR A 293 6.81 -7.78 -8.13
CA THR A 293 6.75 -8.94 -9.05
C THR A 293 6.53 -10.27 -8.33
N GLU A 294 6.87 -10.34 -7.05
CA GLU A 294 6.75 -11.56 -6.25
C GLU A 294 5.38 -11.61 -5.59
N TYR A 295 4.52 -12.48 -6.10
CA TYR A 295 3.19 -12.74 -5.56
C TYR A 295 3.11 -14.18 -5.08
N GLU A 296 2.41 -14.40 -3.99
CA GLU A 296 2.18 -15.69 -3.38
C GLU A 296 0.70 -16.08 -3.50
N LEU A 297 0.45 -17.35 -3.84
CA LEU A 297 -0.87 -17.95 -3.88
C LEU A 297 -1.11 -18.73 -2.58
N THR A 298 -1.95 -18.21 -1.71
CA THR A 298 -2.44 -18.90 -0.52
C THR A 298 -3.85 -19.43 -0.78
N LEU A 299 -4.08 -20.73 -0.54
CA LEU A 299 -5.35 -21.43 -0.80
C LEU A 299 -5.97 -21.97 0.49
N ASN A 300 -7.30 -22.08 0.51
CA ASN A 300 -8.05 -22.76 1.55
C ASN A 300 -8.86 -23.93 0.96
N ALA A 301 -8.40 -25.15 1.17
CA ALA A 301 -9.07 -26.36 0.71
C ALA A 301 -10.40 -26.59 1.44
N GLY A 302 -10.50 -26.18 2.71
CA GLY A 302 -11.74 -26.22 3.48
C GLY A 302 -12.84 -25.33 2.91
N ALA A 303 -12.48 -24.20 2.28
CA ALA A 303 -13.44 -23.34 1.60
C ALA A 303 -14.13 -24.05 0.43
N LEU A 304 -13.39 -24.84 -0.35
CA LEU A 304 -13.96 -25.66 -1.42
C LEU A 304 -14.86 -26.77 -0.89
N LYS A 305 -14.46 -27.44 0.19
CA LYS A 305 -15.26 -28.51 0.83
C LYS A 305 -16.65 -28.00 1.25
N ARG A 306 -16.74 -26.75 1.75
CA ARG A 306 -18.03 -26.13 2.15
C ARG A 306 -19.03 -25.99 1.00
N VAL A 307 -18.55 -25.90 -0.24
CA VAL A 307 -19.40 -25.82 -1.44
C VAL A 307 -19.40 -27.13 -2.26
N GLY A 308 -18.92 -28.22 -1.68
CA GLY A 308 -18.92 -29.55 -2.31
C GLY A 308 -17.86 -29.74 -3.41
N LEU A 309 -16.81 -28.92 -3.40
CA LEU A 309 -15.70 -28.98 -4.36
C LEU A 309 -14.42 -29.52 -3.68
N THR A 310 -13.51 -30.02 -4.51
CA THR A 310 -12.20 -30.53 -4.09
C THR A 310 -11.09 -29.74 -4.78
N LEU A 311 -10.02 -29.41 -4.05
CA LEU A 311 -8.86 -28.71 -4.61
C LEU A 311 -8.12 -29.60 -5.62
N PRO A 312 -8.01 -29.21 -6.91
CA PRO A 312 -7.27 -29.98 -7.89
C PRO A 312 -5.77 -30.08 -7.52
N GLN A 313 -5.19 -31.27 -7.71
CA GLN A 313 -3.80 -31.54 -7.36
C GLN A 313 -2.81 -30.60 -8.08
N ALA A 314 -3.06 -30.29 -9.34
CA ALA A 314 -2.22 -29.38 -10.11
C ALA A 314 -2.13 -27.96 -9.51
N VAL A 315 -3.24 -27.48 -8.92
CA VAL A 315 -3.28 -26.17 -8.24
C VAL A 315 -2.61 -26.24 -6.87
N ARG A 316 -2.82 -27.36 -6.14
CA ARG A 316 -2.19 -27.58 -4.83
C ARG A 316 -0.66 -27.48 -4.91
N VAL A 317 -0.05 -28.04 -5.94
CA VAL A 317 1.42 -28.02 -6.13
C VAL A 317 1.94 -26.62 -6.48
N ARG A 318 1.11 -25.77 -7.07
CA ARG A 318 1.48 -24.39 -7.46
C ARG A 318 1.27 -23.37 -6.34
N ALA A 319 0.53 -23.74 -5.32
CA ALA A 319 0.27 -22.84 -4.20
C ALA A 319 1.49 -22.75 -3.27
N ASP A 320 1.81 -21.54 -2.83
CA ASP A 320 2.86 -21.30 -1.84
C ASP A 320 2.43 -21.76 -0.45
N LYS A 321 1.12 -21.68 -0.15
CA LYS A 321 0.52 -22.17 1.09
C LYS A 321 -0.87 -22.75 0.84
N VAL A 322 -1.15 -23.93 1.43
CA VAL A 322 -2.49 -24.53 1.44
C VAL A 322 -2.95 -24.72 2.89
N ILE A 323 -4.14 -24.20 3.18
CA ILE A 323 -4.87 -24.37 4.46
C ILE A 323 -5.89 -25.47 4.25
N GLU A 324 -5.98 -26.46 5.15
CA GLU A 324 -6.84 -27.65 5.03
C GLU A 324 -8.25 -27.43 5.61
#